data_b461e5a49bbbad4ac2350723f03b16b0
#
_entry.id   b461e5a49bbbad4ac2350723f03b16b0
#
_cell.length_a   1.000
_cell.length_b   1.000
_cell.length_c   1.000
_cell.angle_alpha   90.00
_cell.angle_beta   90.00
_cell.angle_gamma   90.00
#
_symmetry.space_group_name_H-M   'P 1'
#
loop_
_entity.id
_entity.type
_entity.pdbx_description
1 polymer ?
#
loop_
_entity_poly.entity_id
_entity_poly.type
_entity_poly.pdbx_seq_one_letter_code
_entity_poly.pdbx_strand_id
1 'polypeptide(L)'
;MRIKNKNIFIIFYILIFFIYNFNLQAEEFNISAKEVLIEKDKDILIGKGLVKAKDSQGRVIEANKITYKKKIEYLIAEGDVKITDQEGNVLTTNKATYDKINENITTYGDTQFKLADGYNLAGKNISYDTLKQILRSNEKSTFTDVDGNIVE
;
A
#
# COMPACT_ATOMS: atom_id res chain seq x y z
N MET A 1 1.49 37.17 45.57
CA MET A 1 2.62 36.67 44.73
C MET A 1 2.24 36.85 43.27
N ARG A 2 2.76 37.87 42.59
CA ARG A 2 2.39 38.27 41.23
C ARG A 2 3.26 37.49 40.26
N ILE A 3 2.77 36.39 39.72
CA ILE A 3 3.47 35.63 38.68
C ILE A 3 3.46 36.50 37.41
N LYS A 4 4.66 36.95 37.01
CA LYS A 4 4.82 37.78 35.80
C LYS A 4 4.45 36.95 34.56
N ASN A 5 3.36 37.34 33.91
CA ASN A 5 2.79 36.69 32.71
C ASN A 5 3.81 36.51 31.52
N LYS A 6 4.98 37.14 31.57
CA LYS A 6 6.03 36.98 30.54
C LYS A 6 6.53 35.52 30.36
N ASN A 7 6.68 34.77 31.47
CA ASN A 7 7.16 33.40 31.38
C ASN A 7 6.14 32.42 30.80
N ILE A 8 4.85 32.70 30.98
CA ILE A 8 3.77 31.89 30.40
C ILE A 8 3.74 32.04 28.87
N PHE A 9 3.96 33.25 28.35
CA PHE A 9 4.04 33.49 26.91
C PHE A 9 5.26 32.81 26.25
N ILE A 10 6.39 32.78 26.94
CA ILE A 10 7.63 32.10 26.45
C ILE A 10 7.40 30.58 26.39
N ILE A 11 6.80 29.98 27.40
CA ILE A 11 6.47 28.54 27.45
C ILE A 11 5.48 28.19 26.35
N PHE A 12 4.46 29.03 26.12
CA PHE A 12 3.48 28.84 25.06
C PHE A 12 4.09 28.95 23.66
N TYR A 13 5.05 29.85 23.46
CA TYR A 13 5.78 29.99 22.19
C TYR A 13 6.72 28.81 21.92
N ILE A 14 7.38 28.29 22.95
CA ILE A 14 8.20 27.08 22.85
C ILE A 14 7.36 25.85 22.53
N LEU A 15 6.16 25.73 23.14
CA LEU A 15 5.25 24.62 22.89
C LEU A 15 4.72 24.63 21.43
N ILE A 16 4.42 25.81 20.88
CA ILE A 16 4.01 25.98 19.48
C ILE A 16 5.16 25.62 18.54
N PHE A 17 6.40 25.98 18.87
CA PHE A 17 7.56 25.67 18.04
C PHE A 17 7.85 24.15 17.96
N PHE A 18 7.52 23.39 19.00
CA PHE A 18 7.63 21.92 19.00
C PHE A 18 6.56 21.24 18.14
N ILE A 19 5.40 21.86 17.91
CA ILE A 19 4.30 21.28 17.11
C ILE A 19 4.62 21.37 15.60
N TYR A 20 5.43 22.33 15.16
CA TYR A 20 5.75 22.55 13.74
C TYR A 20 6.84 21.64 13.17
N ASN A 21 7.47 20.77 13.96
CA ASN A 21 8.52 19.86 13.50
C ASN A 21 8.05 18.42 13.22
N PHE A 22 6.74 18.18 13.01
CA PHE A 22 6.31 16.95 12.37
C PHE A 22 6.69 17.02 10.89
N ASN A 23 7.91 16.61 10.58
CA ASN A 23 8.22 16.19 9.23
C ASN A 23 7.31 14.99 8.93
N LEU A 24 6.21 15.22 8.20
CA LEU A 24 5.52 14.15 7.49
C LEU A 24 6.51 13.62 6.45
N GLN A 25 7.36 12.70 6.87
CA GLN A 25 8.19 11.97 5.94
C GLN A 25 7.21 11.07 5.19
N ALA A 26 7.02 11.34 3.91
CA ALA A 26 6.28 10.44 3.04
C ALA A 26 6.89 9.04 3.21
N GLU A 27 6.07 8.09 3.64
CA GLU A 27 6.52 6.73 3.93
C GLU A 27 6.90 6.04 2.61
N GLU A 28 8.18 6.07 2.30
CA GLU A 28 8.70 5.47 1.07
C GLU A 28 8.67 3.95 1.14
N PHE A 29 8.38 3.30 -0.01
CA PHE A 29 8.58 1.87 -0.16
C PHE A 29 10.07 1.52 -0.06
N ASN A 30 10.39 0.51 0.75
CA ASN A 30 11.69 -0.16 0.66
C ASN A 30 11.64 -1.16 -0.49
N ILE A 31 12.37 -0.89 -1.58
CA ILE A 31 12.35 -1.70 -2.79
C ILE A 31 13.68 -2.41 -2.98
N SER A 32 13.63 -3.74 -3.14
CA SER A 32 14.75 -4.58 -3.52
C SER A 32 14.44 -5.29 -4.85
N ALA A 33 15.45 -5.44 -5.73
CA ALA A 33 15.33 -6.07 -7.04
C ALA A 33 16.71 -6.52 -7.54
N LYS A 34 16.75 -7.35 -8.60
CA LYS A 34 18.01 -7.68 -9.28
C LYS A 34 18.61 -6.46 -9.99
N GLU A 35 17.76 -5.62 -10.56
CA GLU A 35 18.13 -4.37 -11.22
C GLU A 35 17.25 -3.23 -10.72
N VAL A 36 17.85 -2.11 -10.37
CA VAL A 36 17.13 -0.89 -9.94
C VAL A 36 17.57 0.28 -10.80
N LEU A 37 16.61 0.94 -11.46
CA LEU A 37 16.78 2.16 -12.21
C LEU A 37 16.09 3.31 -11.50
N ILE A 38 16.77 4.45 -11.35
CA ILE A 38 16.23 5.66 -10.73
C ILE A 38 16.24 6.79 -11.77
N GLU A 39 15.05 7.23 -12.17
CA GLU A 39 14.86 8.42 -13.01
C GLU A 39 14.64 9.64 -12.11
N LYS A 40 15.73 10.29 -11.70
CA LYS A 40 15.71 11.39 -10.72
C LYS A 40 14.83 12.57 -11.14
N ASP A 41 14.87 12.95 -12.42
CA ASP A 41 14.12 14.09 -12.94
C ASP A 41 12.60 13.88 -12.91
N LYS A 42 12.16 12.62 -12.84
CA LYS A 42 10.73 12.24 -12.81
C LYS A 42 10.27 11.72 -11.47
N ASP A 43 11.16 11.57 -10.50
CA ASP A 43 10.89 10.91 -9.21
C ASP A 43 10.32 9.49 -9.39
N ILE A 44 10.89 8.72 -10.36
CA ILE A 44 10.47 7.35 -10.65
C ILE A 44 11.58 6.37 -10.27
N LEU A 45 11.20 5.30 -9.57
CA LEU A 45 12.03 4.15 -9.30
C LEU A 45 11.46 2.94 -10.03
N ILE A 46 12.30 2.20 -10.77
CA ILE A 46 11.91 0.98 -11.49
C ILE A 46 12.79 -0.16 -11.00
N GLY A 47 12.16 -1.17 -10.37
CA GLY A 47 12.79 -2.44 -10.05
C GLY A 47 12.46 -3.49 -11.10
N LYS A 48 13.42 -4.34 -11.46
CA LYS A 48 13.22 -5.48 -12.36
C LYS A 48 13.86 -6.75 -11.81
N GLY A 49 13.17 -7.87 -12.00
CA GLY A 49 13.61 -9.21 -11.61
C GLY A 49 13.51 -9.46 -10.12
N LEU A 50 12.55 -10.31 -9.72
CA LEU A 50 12.28 -10.70 -8.32
C LEU A 50 12.16 -9.47 -7.41
N VAL A 51 11.33 -8.52 -7.82
CA VAL A 51 11.17 -7.26 -7.10
C VAL A 51 10.32 -7.49 -5.86
N LYS A 52 10.76 -6.89 -4.74
CA LYS A 52 10.02 -6.87 -3.49
C LYS A 52 9.97 -5.43 -2.97
N ALA A 53 8.77 -4.90 -2.82
CA ALA A 53 8.50 -3.60 -2.23
C ALA A 53 7.79 -3.81 -0.89
N LYS A 54 8.30 -3.18 0.17
CA LYS A 54 7.68 -3.21 1.49
C LYS A 54 7.34 -1.79 1.92
N ASP A 55 6.11 -1.57 2.36
CA ASP A 55 5.69 -0.29 2.93
C ASP A 55 5.88 -0.27 4.47
N SER A 56 5.62 0.87 5.08
CA SER A 56 5.71 1.07 6.53
C SER A 56 4.61 0.34 7.30
N GLN A 57 3.50 0.04 6.65
CA GLN A 57 2.41 -0.75 7.23
C GLN A 57 2.71 -2.27 7.16
N GLY A 58 3.91 -2.66 6.70
CA GLY A 58 4.35 -4.06 6.62
C GLY A 58 3.78 -4.83 5.44
N ARG A 59 3.00 -4.19 4.54
CA ARG A 59 2.55 -4.80 3.30
C ARG A 59 3.73 -5.08 2.40
N VAL A 60 3.72 -6.24 1.77
CA VAL A 60 4.77 -6.69 0.86
C VAL A 60 4.17 -6.92 -0.51
N ILE A 61 4.75 -6.29 -1.54
CA ILE A 61 4.38 -6.45 -2.94
C ILE A 61 5.55 -7.11 -3.66
N GLU A 62 5.34 -8.28 -4.22
CA GLU A 62 6.31 -9.05 -5.01
C GLU A 62 5.84 -9.07 -6.47
N ALA A 63 6.77 -8.89 -7.43
CA ALA A 63 6.47 -8.90 -8.86
C ALA A 63 7.75 -9.08 -9.70
N ASN A 64 7.58 -9.33 -11.01
CA ASN A 64 8.71 -9.35 -11.93
C ASN A 64 9.24 -7.95 -12.22
N LYS A 65 8.36 -6.94 -12.19
CA LYS A 65 8.69 -5.52 -12.34
C LYS A 65 7.80 -4.67 -11.44
N ILE A 66 8.40 -3.67 -10.79
CA ILE A 66 7.68 -2.63 -10.04
C ILE A 66 8.16 -1.27 -10.51
N THR A 67 7.19 -0.38 -10.80
CA THR A 67 7.44 1.03 -11.08
C THR A 67 6.79 1.86 -9.97
N TYR A 68 7.59 2.61 -9.22
CA TYR A 68 7.11 3.48 -8.15
C TYR A 68 7.30 4.95 -8.54
N LYS A 69 6.20 5.70 -8.60
CA LYS A 69 6.14 7.13 -8.86
C LYS A 69 6.07 7.86 -7.51
N LYS A 70 7.23 8.26 -6.97
CA LYS A 70 7.36 8.80 -5.61
C LYS A 70 6.49 10.03 -5.37
N LYS A 71 6.47 10.98 -6.31
CA LYS A 71 5.75 12.26 -6.18
C LYS A 71 4.25 12.12 -5.95
N ILE A 72 3.65 11.05 -6.48
CA ILE A 72 2.21 10.79 -6.37
C ILE A 72 1.92 9.51 -5.58
N GLU A 73 2.92 8.94 -4.93
CA GLU A 73 2.84 7.72 -4.12
C GLU A 73 2.08 6.58 -4.81
N TYR A 74 2.38 6.37 -6.10
CA TYR A 74 1.67 5.41 -6.94
C TYR A 74 2.61 4.31 -7.41
N LEU A 75 2.24 3.05 -7.12
CA LEU A 75 3.02 1.88 -7.48
C LEU A 75 2.29 1.06 -8.55
N ILE A 76 3.04 0.56 -9.53
CA ILE A 76 2.58 -0.36 -10.57
C ILE A 76 3.42 -1.63 -10.45
N ALA A 77 2.77 -2.77 -10.23
CA ALA A 77 3.38 -4.10 -10.18
C ALA A 77 2.94 -4.92 -11.40
N GLU A 78 3.88 -5.57 -12.07
CA GLU A 78 3.66 -6.30 -13.31
C GLU A 78 4.39 -7.64 -13.31
N GLY A 79 3.69 -8.71 -13.69
CA GLY A 79 4.16 -10.09 -13.81
C GLY A 79 4.25 -10.80 -12.45
N ASP A 80 3.49 -11.89 -12.31
CA ASP A 80 3.45 -12.74 -11.11
C ASP A 80 3.30 -11.94 -9.80
N VAL A 81 2.35 -11.01 -9.81
CA VAL A 81 2.14 -10.11 -8.67
C VAL A 81 1.55 -10.87 -7.49
N LYS A 82 2.20 -10.73 -6.33
CA LYS A 82 1.71 -11.19 -5.05
C LYS A 82 1.78 -10.06 -4.03
N ILE A 83 0.66 -9.76 -3.40
CA ILE A 83 0.56 -8.76 -2.35
C ILE A 83 0.17 -9.47 -1.05
N THR A 84 0.95 -9.28 -0.01
CA THR A 84 0.68 -9.83 1.32
C THR A 84 0.61 -8.69 2.32
N ASP A 85 -0.46 -8.61 3.11
CA ASP A 85 -0.60 -7.62 4.18
C ASP A 85 -0.11 -8.17 5.54
N GLN A 86 -0.20 -7.35 6.58
CA GLN A 86 0.20 -7.74 7.94
C GLN A 86 -0.68 -8.82 8.56
N GLU A 87 -1.92 -8.92 8.14
CA GLU A 87 -2.89 -9.91 8.63
C GLU A 87 -2.68 -11.28 7.99
N GLY A 88 -1.83 -11.36 6.95
CA GLY A 88 -1.56 -12.58 6.21
C GLY A 88 -2.52 -12.83 5.05
N ASN A 89 -3.34 -11.84 4.68
CA ASN A 89 -4.14 -11.90 3.47
C ASN A 89 -3.22 -11.85 2.24
N VAL A 90 -3.53 -12.64 1.22
CA VAL A 90 -2.72 -12.76 0.00
C VAL A 90 -3.56 -12.50 -1.23
N LEU A 91 -3.17 -11.48 -2.01
CA LEU A 91 -3.73 -11.19 -3.32
C LEU A 91 -2.71 -11.60 -4.39
N THR A 92 -3.16 -12.34 -5.39
CA THR A 92 -2.35 -12.72 -6.55
C THR A 92 -3.03 -12.34 -7.86
N THR A 93 -2.26 -11.79 -8.80
CA THR A 93 -2.73 -11.36 -10.13
C THR A 93 -1.54 -11.20 -11.06
N ASN A 94 -1.78 -10.90 -12.34
CA ASN A 94 -0.70 -10.59 -13.28
C ASN A 94 -0.28 -9.11 -13.26
N LYS A 95 -1.19 -8.22 -12.90
CA LYS A 95 -0.91 -6.78 -12.80
C LYS A 95 -1.75 -6.15 -11.71
N ALA A 96 -1.12 -5.29 -10.91
CA ALA A 96 -1.79 -4.48 -9.91
C ALA A 96 -1.23 -3.07 -9.87
N THR A 97 -2.05 -2.13 -9.43
CA THR A 97 -1.63 -0.79 -9.04
C THR A 97 -1.99 -0.54 -7.58
N TYR A 98 -1.17 0.23 -6.88
CA TYR A 98 -1.47 0.67 -5.54
C TYR A 98 -1.34 2.19 -5.47
N ASP A 99 -2.47 2.84 -5.26
CA ASP A 99 -2.58 4.25 -4.93
C ASP A 99 -2.48 4.37 -3.40
N LYS A 100 -1.30 4.74 -2.91
CA LYS A 100 -1.03 4.81 -1.48
C LYS A 100 -1.75 5.98 -0.81
N ILE A 101 -1.97 7.08 -1.53
CA ILE A 101 -2.68 8.25 -1.00
C ILE A 101 -4.14 7.89 -0.68
N ASN A 102 -4.78 7.13 -1.58
CA ASN A 102 -6.16 6.70 -1.44
C ASN A 102 -6.31 5.31 -0.79
N GLU A 103 -5.18 4.67 -0.44
CA GLU A 103 -5.11 3.33 0.15
C GLU A 103 -5.93 2.30 -0.65
N ASN A 104 -5.81 2.37 -1.98
CA ASN A 104 -6.57 1.52 -2.90
C ASN A 104 -5.67 0.69 -3.81
N ILE A 105 -5.89 -0.62 -3.82
CA ILE A 105 -5.25 -1.57 -4.73
C ILE A 105 -6.24 -1.90 -5.84
N THR A 106 -5.81 -1.80 -7.10
CA THR A 106 -6.59 -2.21 -8.26
C THR A 106 -5.84 -3.29 -9.02
N THR A 107 -6.50 -4.41 -9.32
CA THR A 107 -5.96 -5.51 -10.11
C THR A 107 -6.47 -5.45 -11.54
N TYR A 108 -5.72 -6.07 -12.45
CA TYR A 108 -6.07 -6.13 -13.86
C TYR A 108 -5.97 -7.59 -14.35
N GLY A 109 -7.09 -8.12 -14.82
CA GLY A 109 -7.23 -9.53 -15.22
C GLY A 109 -7.59 -10.45 -14.04
N ASP A 110 -7.31 -11.72 -14.22
CA ASP A 110 -7.64 -12.76 -13.25
C ASP A 110 -6.93 -12.48 -11.91
N THR A 111 -7.69 -12.57 -10.84
CA THR A 111 -7.25 -12.22 -9.49
C THR A 111 -7.78 -13.24 -8.49
N GLN A 112 -6.92 -13.66 -7.57
CA GLN A 112 -7.31 -14.44 -6.39
C GLN A 112 -6.96 -13.62 -5.14
N PHE A 113 -7.88 -13.59 -4.21
CA PHE A 113 -7.69 -12.96 -2.90
C PHE A 113 -8.01 -13.99 -1.82
N LYS A 114 -6.96 -14.45 -1.13
CA LYS A 114 -7.06 -15.41 -0.05
C LYS A 114 -6.92 -14.70 1.28
N LEU A 115 -7.95 -14.76 2.10
CA LEU A 115 -7.96 -14.21 3.44
C LEU A 115 -7.26 -15.17 4.41
N ALA A 116 -6.63 -14.61 5.43
CA ALA A 116 -5.91 -15.39 6.45
C ALA A 116 -6.83 -16.34 7.26
N ASP A 117 -8.10 -15.97 7.39
CA ASP A 117 -9.15 -16.76 8.05
C ASP A 117 -9.72 -17.89 7.17
N GLY A 118 -9.21 -18.06 5.92
CA GLY A 118 -9.52 -19.18 5.06
C GLY A 118 -10.52 -18.91 3.94
N TYR A 119 -11.16 -17.73 3.91
CA TYR A 119 -12.00 -17.33 2.78
C TYR A 119 -11.19 -17.09 1.51
N ASN A 120 -11.80 -17.33 0.37
CA ASN A 120 -11.17 -17.11 -0.93
C ASN A 120 -12.13 -16.41 -1.89
N LEU A 121 -11.66 -15.35 -2.55
CA LEU A 121 -12.36 -14.65 -3.62
C LEU A 121 -11.58 -14.83 -4.92
N ALA A 122 -12.22 -15.29 -5.97
CA ALA A 122 -11.68 -15.33 -7.32
C ALA A 122 -12.54 -14.47 -8.25
N GLY A 123 -11.91 -13.61 -9.03
CA GLY A 123 -12.61 -12.70 -9.94
C GLY A 123 -11.67 -11.98 -10.87
N LYS A 124 -12.16 -10.95 -11.54
CA LYS A 124 -11.36 -10.09 -12.43
C LYS A 124 -11.50 -8.64 -12.03
N ASN A 125 -10.42 -7.87 -12.30
CA ASN A 125 -10.43 -6.42 -12.16
C ASN A 125 -10.98 -5.95 -10.79
N ILE A 126 -10.40 -6.52 -9.71
CA ILE A 126 -10.83 -6.26 -8.33
C ILE A 126 -10.22 -4.95 -7.84
N SER A 127 -11.02 -4.13 -7.16
CA SER A 127 -10.57 -2.98 -6.38
C SER A 127 -10.67 -3.32 -4.89
N TYR A 128 -9.60 -3.08 -4.14
CA TYR A 128 -9.51 -3.31 -2.71
C TYR A 128 -9.16 -2.02 -1.97
N ASP A 129 -10.14 -1.49 -1.23
CA ASP A 129 -9.96 -0.38 -0.28
C ASP A 129 -9.34 -0.96 1.00
N THR A 130 -8.05 -0.72 1.21
CA THR A 130 -7.29 -1.35 2.30
C THR A 130 -7.62 -0.76 3.67
N LEU A 131 -8.10 0.50 3.73
CA LEU A 131 -8.54 1.12 4.99
C LEU A 131 -9.87 0.57 5.47
N LYS A 132 -10.80 0.39 4.53
CA LYS A 132 -12.14 -0.11 4.85
C LYS A 132 -12.24 -1.63 4.79
N GLN A 133 -11.21 -2.29 4.27
CA GLN A 133 -11.19 -3.74 4.00
C GLN A 133 -12.36 -4.18 3.09
N ILE A 134 -12.65 -3.36 2.06
CA ILE A 134 -13.75 -3.60 1.14
C ILE A 134 -13.20 -4.01 -0.22
N LEU A 135 -13.57 -5.20 -0.67
CA LEU A 135 -13.35 -5.69 -2.04
C LEU A 135 -14.54 -5.36 -2.91
N ARG A 136 -14.27 -4.92 -4.13
CA ARG A 136 -15.28 -4.69 -5.17
C ARG A 136 -14.83 -5.31 -6.47
N SER A 137 -15.74 -6.02 -7.12
CA SER A 137 -15.58 -6.47 -8.51
C SER A 137 -16.80 -5.99 -9.30
N ASN A 138 -16.58 -5.53 -10.53
CA ASN A 138 -17.64 -5.19 -11.46
C ASN A 138 -17.95 -6.35 -12.43
N GLU A 139 -17.27 -7.48 -12.24
CA GLU A 139 -17.43 -8.69 -13.04
C GLU A 139 -17.85 -9.86 -12.15
N LYS A 140 -18.29 -10.96 -12.78
CA LYS A 140 -18.63 -12.19 -12.05
C LYS A 140 -17.44 -12.63 -11.20
N SER A 141 -17.72 -12.88 -9.92
CA SER A 141 -16.73 -13.29 -8.93
C SER A 141 -17.26 -14.47 -8.14
N THR A 142 -16.37 -15.37 -7.75
CA THR A 142 -16.67 -16.54 -6.94
C THR A 142 -16.10 -16.34 -5.54
N PHE A 143 -16.97 -16.46 -4.54
CA PHE A 143 -16.57 -16.44 -3.14
C PHE A 143 -16.67 -17.87 -2.58
N THR A 144 -15.63 -18.33 -1.90
CA THR A 144 -15.59 -19.64 -1.24
C THR A 144 -15.36 -19.42 0.25
N ASP A 145 -16.21 -19.99 1.08
CA ASP A 145 -16.08 -19.94 2.52
C ASP A 145 -15.08 -21.00 3.05
N VAL A 146 -14.88 -21.01 4.37
CA VAL A 146 -13.96 -21.93 5.05
C VAL A 146 -14.40 -23.40 4.96
N ASP A 147 -15.67 -23.68 4.75
CA ASP A 147 -16.25 -25.01 4.61
C ASP A 147 -16.27 -25.47 3.14
N GLY A 148 -15.84 -24.63 2.22
CA GLY A 148 -15.80 -24.90 0.78
C GLY A 148 -17.11 -24.61 0.05
N ASN A 149 -18.08 -23.94 0.70
CA ASN A 149 -19.32 -23.52 0.01
C ASN A 149 -19.00 -22.35 -0.92
N ILE A 150 -19.60 -22.39 -2.10
CA ILE A 150 -19.36 -21.41 -3.19
C ILE A 150 -20.58 -20.53 -3.38
N VAL A 151 -20.34 -19.21 -3.45
CA VAL A 151 -21.32 -18.18 -3.84
C VAL A 151 -20.80 -17.45 -5.07
N GLU A 152 -21.65 -17.27 -6.08
CA GLU A 152 -21.33 -16.59 -7.35
C GLU A 152 -22.12 -15.29 -7.50
#